data_0426042e43927413da98089dc2c2fd9e
#
_entry.id   0426042e43927413da98089dc2c2fd9e
#
_cell.length_a   1.000
_cell.length_b   1.000
_cell.length_c   1.000
_cell.angle_alpha   90.00
_cell.angle_beta   90.00
_cell.angle_gamma   90.00
#
_symmetry.space_group_name_H-M   'P 1'
#
loop_
_entity.id
_entity.type
_entity.pdbx_description
1 polymer ?
#
loop_
_entity_poly.entity_id
_entity_poly.type
_entity_poly.pdbx_seq_one_letter_code
_entity_poly.pdbx_strand_id
1 'polypeptide(L)'
;MRFSEVLAASLVAPLVAAHSDVPGAPKFFGMPKNLRARYPVAGHQNVGHMDSPRLQSRQGGNANNMCGTQGGGASCAAGYCCSPGGYCGTTKDHCAAPDCQINYGPGCDANQTPIGATTKNDARPQLGAIAYGGVGIRECLKPKTVAITYDDGPYIYTEQVMAKFAAKNAKATFFVTGNNIGKGAIDENWSGVIKNMYAAGHQIASHTWSHQNLDQITSAQRYDQMVKNEMALRNIIGKYPTYMRPPYSACDSAACQADLKALGYVVTSFDLDTDDYNQLTKEKIQVAKDNFKNGIDSAGADGDRLSIAHDIHELTALNLTDYMLDYVYSKGWTAVTVGECMNDPLANWYRDSTPAVRPSATPSSSVPVPTPTGPTSTDGQCGSSTAGKGQTCIGFVGPDGISECCSSAGWCGRSTDHCGTGCNPYYGNCGSSSSSSSSASPTPTPSAPVSKDGKCGSANGGQTCAGYKNPFGNQVECCCKESGRCSTDLWACGAGCDAKYGNCNKY
;
A
#
# COMPACT_ATOMS: atom_id res chain seq x y z
N MET A 1 62.34 29.48 -31.59
CA MET A 1 61.65 28.41 -32.30
C MET A 1 61.75 27.10 -31.53
N ARG A 2 60.71 26.72 -30.84
CA ARG A 2 60.34 25.33 -30.48
C ARG A 2 58.94 25.40 -29.88
N PHE A 3 57.99 24.90 -30.61
CA PHE A 3 56.59 24.71 -30.18
C PHE A 3 56.54 23.49 -29.23
N SER A 4 55.94 23.63 -28.08
CA SER A 4 55.57 22.51 -27.23
C SER A 4 54.03 22.39 -27.27
N GLU A 5 53.60 21.31 -27.87
CA GLU A 5 52.21 20.89 -27.92
C GLU A 5 51.76 20.44 -26.52
N VAL A 6 50.72 21.08 -26.03
CA VAL A 6 50.01 20.65 -24.80
C VAL A 6 48.88 19.71 -25.25
N LEU A 7 49.06 18.42 -25.02
CA LEU A 7 47.95 17.45 -25.16
C LEU A 7 46.96 17.70 -24.03
N ALA A 8 45.77 18.14 -24.40
CA ALA A 8 44.60 18.14 -23.54
C ALA A 8 44.02 16.72 -23.51
N ALA A 9 44.27 16.01 -22.42
CA ALA A 9 43.59 14.75 -22.15
C ALA A 9 42.18 15.05 -21.68
N SER A 10 41.20 14.84 -22.55
CA SER A 10 39.80 14.85 -22.19
C SER A 10 39.47 13.60 -21.37
N LEU A 11 39.32 13.78 -20.06
CA LEU A 11 38.74 12.77 -19.17
C LEU A 11 37.24 12.67 -19.48
N VAL A 12 36.88 11.72 -20.33
CA VAL A 12 35.50 11.25 -20.46
C VAL A 12 35.23 10.38 -19.25
N ALA A 13 34.55 10.91 -18.26
CA ALA A 13 33.98 10.10 -17.19
C ALA A 13 32.90 9.17 -17.81
N PRO A 14 32.92 7.87 -17.54
CA PRO A 14 31.85 7.01 -18.00
C PRO A 14 30.58 7.39 -17.20
N LEU A 15 29.58 7.90 -17.90
CA LEU A 15 28.21 7.89 -17.42
C LEU A 15 27.84 6.42 -17.19
N VAL A 16 27.84 5.99 -15.94
CA VAL A 16 27.26 4.70 -15.56
C VAL A 16 25.76 4.86 -15.73
N ALA A 17 25.27 4.45 -16.90
CA ALA A 17 23.84 4.31 -17.13
C ALA A 17 23.33 3.15 -16.25
N ALA A 18 22.70 3.46 -15.13
CA ALA A 18 21.97 2.52 -14.30
C ALA A 18 20.66 2.12 -15.02
N HIS A 19 20.75 1.44 -16.16
CA HIS A 19 19.58 1.01 -16.90
C HIS A 19 19.81 -0.38 -17.52
N SER A 20 18.91 -1.30 -17.22
CA SER A 20 18.86 -2.61 -17.84
C SER A 20 18.54 -2.47 -19.34
N ASP A 21 19.42 -2.96 -20.19
CA ASP A 21 19.42 -2.80 -21.65
C ASP A 21 18.45 -3.75 -22.37
N VAL A 22 17.16 -3.69 -22.04
CA VAL A 22 16.14 -4.32 -22.86
C VAL A 22 15.28 -3.19 -23.43
N PRO A 23 15.39 -2.91 -24.75
CA PRO A 23 14.55 -1.90 -25.40
C PRO A 23 13.07 -2.27 -25.25
N GLY A 24 12.29 -1.38 -24.62
CA GLY A 24 10.83 -1.55 -24.46
C GLY A 24 10.38 -2.22 -23.16
N ALA A 25 11.27 -2.65 -22.28
CA ALA A 25 10.86 -3.11 -20.95
C ALA A 25 10.64 -1.93 -20.00
N PRO A 26 9.54 -1.89 -19.24
CA PRO A 26 9.34 -0.88 -18.20
C PRO A 26 10.48 -0.94 -17.18
N LYS A 27 10.97 0.23 -16.77
CA LYS A 27 11.99 0.32 -15.73
C LYS A 27 11.29 0.29 -14.39
N PHE A 28 11.42 -0.79 -13.62
CA PHE A 28 10.79 -0.96 -12.32
C PHE A 28 11.76 -0.54 -11.22
N PHE A 29 11.66 0.69 -10.74
CA PHE A 29 12.30 1.12 -9.50
C PHE A 29 11.47 0.61 -8.32
N GLY A 30 12.14 0.09 -7.29
CA GLY A 30 11.47 -0.43 -6.10
C GLY A 30 10.98 -1.88 -6.19
N MET A 31 10.90 -2.50 -7.37
CA MET A 31 10.52 -3.91 -7.49
C MET A 31 11.71 -4.87 -7.51
N PRO A 32 11.67 -5.95 -6.71
CA PRO A 32 12.66 -7.00 -6.73
C PRO A 32 12.81 -7.63 -8.13
N LYS A 33 14.04 -7.83 -8.58
CA LYS A 33 14.32 -8.50 -9.88
C LYS A 33 13.72 -9.91 -9.98
N ASN A 34 13.52 -10.59 -8.87
CA ASN A 34 12.89 -11.91 -8.81
C ASN A 34 11.38 -11.90 -9.13
N LEU A 35 10.69 -10.76 -9.00
CA LEU A 35 9.33 -10.64 -9.50
C LEU A 35 9.30 -10.60 -11.05
N ARG A 36 10.33 -10.06 -11.68
CA ARG A 36 10.50 -10.14 -13.16
C ARG A 36 10.73 -11.56 -13.66
N ALA A 37 11.40 -12.41 -12.86
CA ALA A 37 11.70 -13.80 -13.24
C ALA A 37 10.49 -14.74 -13.15
N ARG A 38 9.39 -14.32 -12.53
CA ARG A 38 8.15 -15.12 -12.46
C ARG A 38 7.30 -15.07 -13.73
N TYR A 39 7.68 -14.21 -14.67
CA TYR A 39 7.04 -14.13 -15.99
C TYR A 39 8.06 -14.38 -17.09
N PRO A 40 8.51 -15.64 -17.30
CA PRO A 40 9.33 -15.94 -18.47
C PRO A 40 8.49 -15.72 -19.72
N VAL A 41 8.89 -14.76 -20.54
CA VAL A 41 8.40 -14.63 -21.92
C VAL A 41 9.03 -15.76 -22.72
N ALA A 42 8.55 -16.98 -22.53
CA ALA A 42 8.94 -18.14 -23.34
C ALA A 42 7.86 -19.21 -23.27
N GLY A 43 7.21 -19.42 -24.39
CA GLY A 43 6.63 -20.64 -24.89
C GLY A 43 6.08 -21.64 -23.88
N HIS A 44 4.86 -21.45 -23.40
CA HIS A 44 4.12 -22.56 -22.84
C HIS A 44 3.69 -23.50 -23.97
N GLN A 45 4.28 -24.68 -23.97
CA GLN A 45 3.77 -25.81 -24.75
C GLN A 45 2.32 -26.09 -24.33
N ASN A 46 1.45 -26.20 -25.32
CA ASN A 46 0.06 -26.56 -25.20
C ASN A 46 -0.11 -27.82 -24.34
N VAL A 47 -0.50 -27.67 -23.10
CA VAL A 47 -1.22 -28.72 -22.38
C VAL A 47 -2.69 -28.44 -22.64
N GLY A 48 -3.31 -29.28 -23.48
CA GLY A 48 -4.70 -29.12 -23.88
C GLY A 48 -5.62 -29.10 -22.69
N HIS A 49 -6.07 -27.92 -22.29
CA HIS A 49 -7.27 -27.75 -21.51
C HIS A 49 -8.46 -27.87 -22.45
N MET A 50 -9.28 -28.86 -22.22
CA MET A 50 -10.60 -28.96 -22.85
C MET A 50 -11.43 -27.75 -22.38
N ASP A 51 -11.47 -26.73 -23.21
CA ASP A 51 -12.24 -25.51 -22.99
C ASP A 51 -13.75 -25.81 -23.06
N SER A 52 -14.39 -25.69 -21.92
CA SER A 52 -15.85 -25.61 -21.92
C SER A 52 -16.27 -24.22 -22.45
N PRO A 53 -17.06 -24.12 -23.52
CA PRO A 53 -17.42 -22.84 -24.15
C PRO A 53 -18.15 -21.86 -23.20
N ARG A 54 -18.62 -22.32 -22.05
CA ARG A 54 -19.30 -21.48 -21.04
C ARG A 54 -18.39 -20.68 -20.10
N LEU A 55 -17.11 -21.04 -19.98
CA LEU A 55 -16.16 -20.33 -19.11
C LEU A 55 -15.59 -19.10 -19.81
N GLN A 56 -15.34 -19.17 -21.11
CA GLN A 56 -14.76 -18.07 -21.90
C GLN A 56 -15.63 -16.80 -21.90
N SER A 57 -16.96 -16.93 -21.88
CA SER A 57 -17.88 -15.77 -21.92
C SER A 57 -17.95 -14.98 -20.59
N ARG A 58 -17.41 -15.53 -19.49
CA ARG A 58 -17.47 -14.88 -18.16
C ARG A 58 -16.24 -14.03 -17.83
N GLN A 59 -15.09 -14.36 -18.38
CA GLN A 59 -13.82 -13.67 -18.07
C GLN A 59 -13.50 -12.53 -19.06
N GLY A 60 -14.14 -12.54 -20.23
CA GLY A 60 -13.80 -11.62 -21.33
C GLY A 60 -12.52 -12.06 -22.04
N GLY A 61 -11.84 -11.13 -22.71
CA GLY A 61 -10.70 -11.45 -23.55
C GLY A 61 -11.12 -11.95 -24.94
N ASN A 62 -10.14 -12.43 -25.71
CA ASN A 62 -10.39 -13.08 -27.00
C ASN A 62 -10.76 -14.57 -26.83
N ALA A 63 -10.91 -15.31 -27.93
CA ALA A 63 -11.27 -16.72 -27.93
C ALA A 63 -10.33 -17.63 -27.09
N ASN A 64 -9.11 -17.17 -26.82
CA ASN A 64 -8.10 -17.87 -26.02
C ASN A 64 -7.99 -17.27 -24.60
N ASN A 65 -8.97 -16.50 -24.13
CA ASN A 65 -8.97 -15.79 -22.85
C ASN A 65 -7.80 -14.79 -22.71
N MET A 66 -7.22 -14.33 -23.83
CA MET A 66 -6.15 -13.36 -23.83
C MET A 66 -6.68 -11.94 -23.93
N CYS A 67 -5.99 -11.01 -23.27
CA CYS A 67 -6.30 -9.60 -23.21
C CYS A 67 -5.07 -8.73 -23.50
N GLY A 68 -5.28 -7.44 -23.54
CA GLY A 68 -4.19 -6.49 -23.73
C GLY A 68 -3.57 -6.58 -25.10
N THR A 69 -2.35 -6.11 -25.21
CA THR A 69 -1.57 -6.12 -26.46
C THR A 69 -1.36 -7.53 -26.99
N GLN A 70 -1.17 -8.51 -26.07
CA GLN A 70 -1.00 -9.92 -26.41
C GLN A 70 -2.29 -10.55 -26.93
N GLY A 71 -3.45 -10.06 -26.50
CA GLY A 71 -4.78 -10.52 -26.92
C GLY A 71 -5.38 -9.73 -28.09
N GLY A 72 -4.56 -8.94 -28.83
CA GLY A 72 -5.04 -8.15 -29.95
C GLY A 72 -5.90 -6.95 -29.54
N GLY A 73 -5.71 -6.43 -28.34
CA GLY A 73 -6.47 -5.31 -27.78
C GLY A 73 -7.78 -5.72 -27.08
N ALA A 74 -8.02 -7.01 -26.89
CA ALA A 74 -9.22 -7.48 -26.19
C ALA A 74 -9.17 -7.10 -24.70
N SER A 75 -10.33 -6.72 -24.14
CA SER A 75 -10.48 -6.39 -22.71
C SER A 75 -11.12 -7.56 -21.94
N CYS A 76 -10.74 -7.68 -20.68
CA CYS A 76 -11.39 -8.61 -19.76
C CYS A 76 -12.80 -8.13 -19.38
N ALA A 77 -13.64 -9.04 -18.91
CA ALA A 77 -14.96 -8.69 -18.38
C ALA A 77 -14.85 -7.84 -17.11
N ALA A 78 -15.96 -7.20 -16.73
CA ALA A 78 -16.04 -6.45 -15.46
C ALA A 78 -15.63 -7.33 -14.28
N GLY A 79 -14.78 -6.79 -13.38
CA GLY A 79 -14.23 -7.51 -12.23
C GLY A 79 -13.03 -8.43 -12.54
N TYR A 80 -12.67 -8.58 -13.82
CA TYR A 80 -11.46 -9.31 -14.19
C TYR A 80 -10.32 -8.37 -14.55
N CYS A 81 -9.13 -8.83 -14.26
CA CYS A 81 -7.86 -8.13 -14.48
C CYS A 81 -7.15 -8.70 -15.70
N CYS A 82 -6.42 -7.86 -16.41
CA CYS A 82 -5.55 -8.29 -17.49
C CYS A 82 -4.11 -8.38 -16.98
N SER A 83 -3.58 -9.58 -16.84
CA SER A 83 -2.22 -9.78 -16.34
C SER A 83 -1.14 -9.18 -17.27
N PRO A 84 0.09 -9.00 -16.80
CA PRO A 84 1.21 -8.61 -17.67
C PRO A 84 1.49 -9.64 -18.77
N GLY A 85 1.13 -10.91 -18.57
CA GLY A 85 1.19 -11.96 -19.59
C GLY A 85 0.04 -11.93 -20.60
N GLY A 86 -0.93 -11.03 -20.45
CA GLY A 86 -2.06 -10.87 -21.36
C GLY A 86 -3.18 -11.88 -21.18
N TYR A 87 -3.45 -12.34 -19.94
CA TYR A 87 -4.55 -13.25 -19.63
C TYR A 87 -5.52 -12.61 -18.64
N CYS A 88 -6.82 -12.87 -18.83
CA CYS A 88 -7.84 -12.44 -17.91
C CYS A 88 -7.90 -13.36 -16.69
N GLY A 89 -7.99 -12.77 -15.49
CA GLY A 89 -8.11 -13.50 -14.23
C GLY A 89 -8.40 -12.59 -13.05
N THR A 90 -8.49 -13.16 -11.84
CA THR A 90 -8.85 -12.46 -10.60
C THR A 90 -7.85 -12.66 -9.47
N THR A 91 -6.75 -13.39 -9.73
CA THR A 91 -5.72 -13.60 -8.70
C THR A 91 -4.82 -12.38 -8.58
N LYS A 92 -4.03 -12.31 -7.52
CA LYS A 92 -3.02 -11.28 -7.31
C LYS A 92 -2.10 -11.12 -8.53
N ASP A 93 -1.69 -12.22 -9.16
CA ASP A 93 -0.81 -12.20 -10.32
C ASP A 93 -1.45 -11.58 -11.58
N HIS A 94 -2.79 -11.47 -11.60
CA HIS A 94 -3.53 -10.79 -12.67
C HIS A 94 -3.80 -9.33 -12.35
N CYS A 95 -4.05 -9.00 -11.07
CA CYS A 95 -4.66 -7.75 -10.65
C CYS A 95 -3.69 -6.74 -10.06
N ALA A 96 -2.55 -7.23 -9.53
CA ALA A 96 -1.62 -6.36 -8.81
C ALA A 96 -1.02 -5.28 -9.71
N ALA A 97 -1.11 -4.05 -9.25
CA ALA A 97 -0.42 -2.91 -9.85
C ALA A 97 1.08 -2.94 -9.46
N PRO A 98 1.95 -2.36 -10.31
CA PRO A 98 1.67 -1.63 -11.54
C PRO A 98 1.50 -2.52 -12.79
N ASP A 99 1.74 -3.83 -12.68
CA ASP A 99 1.90 -4.73 -13.82
C ASP A 99 0.58 -5.09 -14.53
N CYS A 100 -0.55 -5.00 -13.83
CA CYS A 100 -1.87 -5.21 -14.43
C CYS A 100 -2.12 -4.19 -15.55
N GLN A 101 -2.53 -4.67 -16.73
CA GLN A 101 -2.77 -3.81 -17.89
C GLN A 101 -4.05 -2.99 -17.71
N ILE A 102 -3.92 -1.76 -17.19
CA ILE A 102 -5.03 -0.91 -16.72
C ILE A 102 -6.09 -0.59 -17.77
N ASN A 103 -5.71 -0.58 -19.06
CA ASN A 103 -6.61 -0.28 -20.17
C ASN A 103 -7.46 -1.48 -20.60
N TYR A 104 -7.11 -2.68 -20.14
CA TYR A 104 -7.73 -3.94 -20.58
C TYR A 104 -8.28 -4.79 -19.45
N GLY A 105 -7.95 -4.46 -18.21
CA GLY A 105 -8.38 -5.16 -17.01
C GLY A 105 -9.21 -4.25 -16.08
N PRO A 106 -10.54 -4.18 -16.23
CA PRO A 106 -11.38 -3.35 -15.35
C PRO A 106 -11.21 -3.64 -13.87
N GLY A 107 -10.84 -4.88 -13.51
CA GLY A 107 -10.59 -5.30 -12.14
C GLY A 107 -9.19 -4.97 -11.60
N CYS A 108 -8.26 -4.42 -12.43
CA CYS A 108 -6.91 -4.08 -11.96
C CYS A 108 -6.96 -3.18 -10.71
N ASP A 109 -6.01 -3.37 -9.78
CA ASP A 109 -5.87 -2.55 -8.58
C ASP A 109 -5.79 -1.05 -8.90
N ALA A 110 -5.17 -0.69 -10.02
CA ALA A 110 -5.10 0.67 -10.52
C ALA A 110 -6.48 1.29 -10.84
N ASN A 111 -7.45 0.46 -11.19
CA ASN A 111 -8.81 0.88 -11.54
C ASN A 111 -9.75 0.94 -10.33
N GLN A 112 -9.37 0.40 -9.19
CA GLN A 112 -10.11 0.54 -7.95
C GLN A 112 -10.12 2.01 -7.51
N THR A 113 -11.20 2.42 -6.85
CA THR A 113 -11.35 3.80 -6.37
C THR A 113 -11.73 3.76 -4.89
N PRO A 114 -10.99 4.47 -4.02
CA PRO A 114 -11.36 4.62 -2.63
C PRO A 114 -12.78 5.17 -2.45
N ILE A 115 -13.43 4.77 -1.37
CA ILE A 115 -14.77 5.28 -1.05
C ILE A 115 -14.72 6.77 -0.65
N GLY A 116 -15.82 7.48 -0.82
CA GLY A 116 -15.97 8.88 -0.42
C GLY A 116 -15.97 9.87 -1.57
N ALA A 117 -16.01 11.15 -1.25
CA ALA A 117 -16.03 12.21 -2.26
C ALA A 117 -14.66 12.34 -2.94
N THR A 118 -14.68 12.63 -4.23
CA THR A 118 -13.44 12.89 -4.96
C THR A 118 -12.82 14.24 -4.58
N THR A 119 -11.49 14.30 -4.55
CA THR A 119 -10.72 15.54 -4.38
C THR A 119 -10.46 16.26 -5.71
N LYS A 120 -10.94 15.71 -6.81
CA LYS A 120 -10.65 16.20 -8.18
C LYS A 120 -10.93 17.70 -8.37
N ASN A 121 -11.98 18.18 -7.73
CA ASN A 121 -12.44 19.57 -7.85
C ASN A 121 -12.04 20.45 -6.65
N ASP A 122 -11.22 19.94 -5.73
CA ASP A 122 -10.74 20.72 -4.60
C ASP A 122 -9.89 21.91 -5.10
N ALA A 123 -10.04 23.06 -4.45
CA ALA A 123 -9.19 24.21 -4.74
C ALA A 123 -7.73 23.89 -4.40
N ARG A 124 -6.81 24.26 -5.28
CA ARG A 124 -5.38 23.94 -5.15
C ARG A 124 -4.51 25.20 -5.15
N PRO A 125 -4.74 26.13 -4.20
CA PRO A 125 -3.90 27.31 -4.09
C PRO A 125 -2.45 26.94 -3.84
N GLN A 126 -1.53 27.79 -4.26
CA GLN A 126 -0.13 27.66 -3.90
C GLN A 126 0.01 27.76 -2.38
N LEU A 127 0.62 26.74 -1.74
CA LEU A 127 1.01 26.75 -0.36
C LEU A 127 2.53 26.91 -0.27
N GLY A 128 2.98 27.92 0.47
CA GLY A 128 4.40 28.20 0.60
C GLY A 128 5.07 28.76 -0.66
N ALA A 129 6.40 28.73 -0.66
CA ALA A 129 7.22 29.33 -1.72
C ALA A 129 7.74 28.32 -2.76
N ILE A 130 7.63 27.00 -2.48
CA ILE A 130 8.16 25.96 -3.37
C ILE A 130 7.21 25.80 -4.57
N ALA A 131 7.78 25.87 -5.77
CA ALA A 131 7.01 25.77 -6.99
C ALA A 131 6.35 24.39 -7.17
N TYR A 132 5.14 24.38 -7.74
CA TYR A 132 4.46 23.15 -8.11
C TYR A 132 4.84 22.68 -9.52
N GLY A 133 4.90 21.37 -9.70
CA GLY A 133 5.27 20.74 -10.97
C GLY A 133 6.74 20.89 -11.33
N GLY A 134 7.05 20.84 -12.62
CA GLY A 134 8.41 20.91 -13.12
C GLY A 134 9.22 19.64 -12.86
N VAL A 135 10.54 19.76 -12.94
CA VAL A 135 11.48 18.66 -12.72
C VAL A 135 11.66 18.27 -11.24
N GLY A 136 11.06 19.07 -10.35
CA GLY A 136 11.08 18.81 -8.91
C GLY A 136 12.35 19.27 -8.19
N ILE A 137 12.25 19.21 -6.85
CA ILE A 137 13.38 19.45 -5.95
C ILE A 137 14.26 18.20 -5.92
N ARG A 138 15.57 18.36 -5.83
CA ARG A 138 16.53 17.25 -5.84
C ARG A 138 17.43 17.22 -4.61
N GLU A 139 17.66 18.35 -4.00
CA GLU A 139 18.58 18.57 -2.87
C GLU A 139 17.87 19.35 -1.77
N CYS A 140 18.39 19.31 -0.56
CA CYS A 140 17.92 20.12 0.55
C CYS A 140 18.43 21.56 0.43
N LEU A 141 17.89 22.46 1.25
CA LEU A 141 18.38 23.83 1.42
C LEU A 141 19.07 24.04 2.76
N LYS A 142 18.87 23.11 3.70
CA LYS A 142 19.38 23.24 5.07
C LYS A 142 20.68 22.48 5.23
N PRO A 143 21.80 23.16 5.50
CA PRO A 143 23.10 22.51 5.68
C PRO A 143 23.09 21.47 6.79
N LYS A 144 23.92 20.45 6.66
CA LYS A 144 24.09 19.35 7.61
C LYS A 144 22.80 18.58 7.88
N THR A 145 21.93 18.49 6.87
CA THR A 145 20.73 17.68 6.95
C THR A 145 20.69 16.65 5.83
N VAL A 146 20.00 15.55 6.10
CA VAL A 146 19.60 14.59 5.08
C VAL A 146 18.13 14.28 5.23
N ALA A 147 17.39 14.44 4.16
CA ALA A 147 16.04 13.90 4.08
C ALA A 147 16.13 12.42 3.66
N ILE A 148 16.03 11.50 4.63
CA ILE A 148 15.92 10.09 4.34
C ILE A 148 14.48 9.81 3.95
N THR A 149 14.27 9.29 2.74
CA THR A 149 12.92 9.06 2.20
C THR A 149 12.73 7.61 1.79
N TYR A 150 11.47 7.16 1.92
CA TYR A 150 11.06 5.80 1.57
C TYR A 150 9.90 5.84 0.60
N ASP A 151 9.99 5.05 -0.48
CA ASP A 151 8.97 4.93 -1.50
C ASP A 151 8.24 3.59 -1.39
N ASP A 152 7.06 3.48 -2.04
CA ASP A 152 6.23 2.29 -2.22
C ASP A 152 5.41 1.82 -1.02
N GLY A 153 5.80 2.17 0.19
CA GLY A 153 5.09 1.80 1.41
C GLY A 153 3.65 2.35 1.50
N PRO A 154 2.97 2.09 2.64
CA PRO A 154 3.41 1.23 3.73
C PRO A 154 3.38 -0.25 3.37
N TYR A 155 4.23 -1.02 4.03
CA TYR A 155 4.29 -2.47 3.93
C TYR A 155 4.66 -3.09 5.29
N ILE A 156 4.83 -4.41 5.33
CA ILE A 156 5.05 -5.17 6.58
C ILE A 156 6.27 -4.73 7.40
N TYR A 157 7.21 -3.99 6.81
CA TYR A 157 8.41 -3.50 7.50
C TYR A 157 8.35 -2.02 7.90
N THR A 158 7.35 -1.27 7.44
CA THR A 158 7.27 0.20 7.63
C THR A 158 7.28 0.61 9.11
N GLU A 159 6.56 -0.10 9.99
CA GLU A 159 6.56 0.21 11.43
C GLU A 159 7.93 0.00 12.07
N GLN A 160 8.70 -0.97 11.58
CA GLN A 160 10.07 -1.19 12.06
C GLN A 160 11.01 -0.06 11.65
N VAL A 161 10.84 0.47 10.43
CA VAL A 161 11.55 1.68 9.99
C VAL A 161 11.20 2.85 10.91
N MET A 162 9.91 3.12 11.13
CA MET A 162 9.47 4.21 12.03
C MET A 162 10.05 4.09 13.44
N ALA A 163 10.10 2.86 13.99
CA ALA A 163 10.67 2.61 15.32
C ALA A 163 12.16 2.99 15.40
N LYS A 164 12.95 2.75 14.33
CA LYS A 164 14.37 3.13 14.26
C LYS A 164 14.55 4.66 14.25
N PHE A 165 13.71 5.36 13.50
CA PHE A 165 13.68 6.82 13.52
C PHE A 165 13.29 7.37 14.90
N ALA A 166 12.28 6.79 15.53
CA ALA A 166 11.86 7.17 16.88
C ALA A 166 13.00 7.00 17.90
N ALA A 167 13.77 5.91 17.83
CA ALA A 167 14.93 5.65 18.70
C ALA A 167 16.03 6.71 18.59
N LYS A 168 16.09 7.41 17.47
CA LYS A 168 17.06 8.52 17.21
C LYS A 168 16.43 9.91 17.31
N ASN A 169 15.16 10.00 17.73
CA ASN A 169 14.37 11.24 17.70
C ASN A 169 14.42 11.94 16.33
N ALA A 170 14.41 11.14 15.25
CA ALA A 170 14.48 11.57 13.87
C ALA A 170 13.15 11.42 13.15
N LYS A 171 13.02 12.04 11.99
CA LYS A 171 11.87 11.94 11.11
C LYS A 171 12.29 11.56 9.70
N ALA A 172 11.39 10.92 8.97
CA ALA A 172 11.55 10.57 7.57
C ALA A 172 10.39 11.12 6.75
N THR A 173 10.53 11.09 5.43
CA THR A 173 9.41 11.28 4.51
C THR A 173 9.08 9.95 3.84
N PHE A 174 7.80 9.58 3.86
CA PHE A 174 7.29 8.39 3.18
C PHE A 174 6.45 8.79 1.98
N PHE A 175 6.88 8.41 0.80
CA PHE A 175 6.12 8.55 -0.45
C PHE A 175 5.24 7.32 -0.61
N VAL A 176 4.00 7.48 -0.20
CA VAL A 176 3.04 6.38 -0.04
C VAL A 176 2.31 6.10 -1.34
N THR A 177 2.29 4.84 -1.77
CA THR A 177 1.40 4.36 -2.84
C THR A 177 0.08 3.88 -2.27
N GLY A 178 -1.01 4.11 -2.99
CA GLY A 178 -2.35 3.75 -2.54
C GLY A 178 -2.64 2.25 -2.60
N ASN A 179 -2.41 1.63 -3.75
CA ASN A 179 -2.64 0.20 -3.97
C ASN A 179 -1.67 -0.34 -5.03
N ASN A 180 -0.54 -0.83 -4.60
CA ASN A 180 0.48 -1.44 -5.45
C ASN A 180 0.94 -2.79 -4.90
N ILE A 181 1.74 -3.53 -5.64
CA ILE A 181 2.38 -4.81 -5.26
C ILE A 181 1.42 -5.84 -4.63
N GLY A 182 0.11 -5.65 -4.81
CA GLY A 182 -0.94 -6.50 -4.24
C GLY A 182 -0.99 -6.45 -2.71
N LYS A 183 -0.67 -5.30 -2.11
CA LYS A 183 -0.79 -5.04 -0.66
C LYS A 183 -2.22 -4.66 -0.25
N GLY A 184 -3.11 -4.40 -1.24
CA GLY A 184 -4.44 -3.86 -1.05
C GLY A 184 -4.46 -2.36 -0.81
N ALA A 185 -5.64 -1.77 -0.81
CA ALA A 185 -5.83 -0.33 -0.62
C ALA A 185 -5.39 0.12 0.78
N ILE A 186 -4.70 1.25 0.84
CA ILE A 186 -4.11 1.76 2.10
C ILE A 186 -5.15 2.19 3.13
N ASP A 187 -6.30 2.67 2.69
CA ASP A 187 -7.40 3.07 3.59
C ASP A 187 -8.20 1.87 4.13
N GLU A 188 -8.04 0.70 3.53
CA GLU A 188 -8.62 -0.55 4.01
C GLU A 188 -7.64 -1.33 4.90
N ASN A 189 -6.39 -1.52 4.44
CA ASN A 189 -5.47 -2.47 5.05
C ASN A 189 -4.35 -1.82 5.89
N TRP A 190 -4.05 -0.53 5.68
CA TRP A 190 -2.87 0.14 6.26
C TRP A 190 -3.18 1.42 7.02
N SER A 191 -4.47 1.68 7.29
CA SER A 191 -4.92 2.91 7.99
C SER A 191 -4.22 3.12 9.33
N GLY A 192 -3.99 2.05 10.10
CA GLY A 192 -3.30 2.11 11.39
C GLY A 192 -1.85 2.58 11.25
N VAL A 193 -1.11 1.99 10.32
CA VAL A 193 0.30 2.34 10.06
C VAL A 193 0.42 3.80 9.64
N ILE A 194 -0.43 4.27 8.72
CA ILE A 194 -0.40 5.67 8.23
C ILE A 194 -0.79 6.65 9.34
N LYS A 195 -1.77 6.33 10.18
CA LYS A 195 -2.12 7.16 11.36
C LYS A 195 -0.94 7.26 12.33
N ASN A 196 -0.27 6.15 12.61
CA ASN A 196 0.92 6.11 13.47
C ASN A 196 2.07 6.93 12.86
N MET A 197 2.28 6.81 11.54
CA MET A 197 3.27 7.58 10.78
C MET A 197 3.03 9.09 10.92
N TYR A 198 1.79 9.53 10.69
CA TYR A 198 1.39 10.94 10.83
C TYR A 198 1.52 11.43 12.26
N ALA A 199 1.03 10.67 13.24
CA ALA A 199 1.11 11.02 14.67
C ALA A 199 2.54 11.08 15.20
N ALA A 200 3.45 10.25 14.66
CA ALA A 200 4.87 10.29 14.96
C ALA A 200 5.58 11.50 14.36
N GLY A 201 4.93 12.31 13.52
CA GLY A 201 5.47 13.50 12.89
C GLY A 201 6.36 13.22 11.66
N HIS A 202 6.27 12.03 11.09
CA HIS A 202 6.84 11.77 9.77
C HIS A 202 6.06 12.53 8.70
N GLN A 203 6.72 12.93 7.62
CA GLN A 203 6.02 13.50 6.48
C GLN A 203 5.48 12.38 5.58
N ILE A 204 4.19 12.47 5.27
CA ILE A 204 3.54 11.60 4.30
C ILE A 204 3.43 12.38 2.99
N ALA A 205 3.91 11.78 1.91
CA ALA A 205 3.85 12.32 0.56
C ALA A 205 3.22 11.31 -0.39
N SER A 206 2.79 11.74 -1.56
CA SER A 206 2.15 10.85 -2.52
C SER A 206 3.18 10.17 -3.44
N HIS A 207 3.00 8.85 -3.64
CA HIS A 207 3.71 8.11 -4.69
C HIS A 207 2.73 7.51 -5.71
N THR A 208 1.63 8.23 -5.97
CA THR A 208 0.49 7.82 -6.80
C THR A 208 -0.36 6.71 -6.19
N TRP A 209 -1.49 6.39 -6.82
CA TRP A 209 -2.37 5.31 -6.38
C TRP A 209 -1.73 3.93 -6.58
N SER A 210 -1.26 3.64 -7.79
CA SER A 210 -0.89 2.28 -8.18
C SER A 210 0.47 2.18 -8.86
N HIS A 211 1.36 3.14 -8.61
CA HIS A 211 2.74 3.13 -9.07
C HIS A 211 2.88 3.04 -10.60
N GLN A 212 2.00 3.73 -11.36
CA GLN A 212 2.09 3.76 -12.83
C GLN A 212 3.19 4.74 -13.29
N ASN A 213 3.86 4.40 -14.39
CA ASN A 213 4.76 5.36 -15.04
C ASN A 213 3.95 6.51 -15.62
N LEU A 214 4.13 7.72 -15.06
CA LEU A 214 3.29 8.88 -15.39
C LEU A 214 3.48 9.38 -16.82
N ASP A 215 4.63 9.13 -17.44
CA ASP A 215 4.86 9.49 -18.84
C ASP A 215 4.21 8.51 -19.84
N GLN A 216 3.84 7.30 -19.38
CA GLN A 216 3.25 6.26 -20.22
C GLN A 216 1.72 6.19 -20.14
N ILE A 217 1.10 6.97 -19.29
CA ILE A 217 -0.36 7.02 -19.12
C ILE A 217 -0.92 8.38 -19.58
N THR A 218 -2.22 8.41 -19.85
CA THR A 218 -2.91 9.63 -20.28
C THR A 218 -3.03 10.64 -19.14
N SER A 219 -3.29 11.92 -19.47
CA SER A 219 -3.56 12.96 -18.48
C SER A 219 -4.72 12.58 -17.55
N ALA A 220 -5.80 12.02 -18.08
CA ALA A 220 -6.92 11.55 -17.25
C ALA A 220 -6.49 10.48 -16.25
N GLN A 221 -5.67 9.52 -16.68
CA GLN A 221 -5.14 8.49 -15.79
C GLN A 221 -4.16 9.07 -14.76
N ARG A 222 -3.33 10.06 -15.11
CA ARG A 222 -2.47 10.76 -14.14
C ARG A 222 -3.31 11.43 -13.05
N TYR A 223 -4.38 12.12 -13.43
CA TYR A 223 -5.32 12.70 -12.48
C TYR A 223 -5.92 11.63 -11.57
N ASP A 224 -6.37 10.51 -12.14
CA ASP A 224 -6.91 9.40 -11.35
C ASP A 224 -5.89 8.82 -10.37
N GLN A 225 -4.63 8.66 -10.79
CA GLN A 225 -3.54 8.18 -9.94
C GLN A 225 -3.32 9.08 -8.71
N MET A 226 -3.36 10.39 -8.90
CA MET A 226 -3.17 11.35 -7.83
C MET A 226 -4.40 11.48 -6.94
N VAL A 227 -5.58 11.67 -7.53
CA VAL A 227 -6.85 11.88 -6.83
C VAL A 227 -7.25 10.64 -5.99
N LYS A 228 -7.07 9.43 -6.50
CA LYS A 228 -7.36 8.21 -5.72
C LYS A 228 -6.48 8.11 -4.49
N ASN A 229 -5.18 8.41 -4.61
CA ASN A 229 -4.29 8.40 -3.45
C ASN A 229 -4.64 9.50 -2.44
N GLU A 230 -5.01 10.69 -2.92
CA GLU A 230 -5.54 11.76 -2.06
C GLU A 230 -6.80 11.33 -1.30
N MET A 231 -7.75 10.68 -1.99
CA MET A 231 -8.98 10.18 -1.37
C MET A 231 -8.67 9.20 -0.25
N ALA A 232 -7.78 8.22 -0.49
CA ALA A 232 -7.39 7.24 0.50
C ALA A 232 -6.70 7.89 1.70
N LEU A 233 -5.72 8.77 1.48
CA LEU A 233 -5.03 9.47 2.56
C LEU A 233 -5.98 10.37 3.36
N ARG A 234 -6.88 11.08 2.70
CA ARG A 234 -7.92 11.86 3.38
C ARG A 234 -8.83 10.99 4.23
N ASN A 235 -9.23 9.82 3.77
CA ASN A 235 -10.03 8.87 4.54
C ASN A 235 -9.32 8.45 5.84
N ILE A 236 -7.98 8.44 5.84
CA ILE A 236 -7.16 7.99 6.97
C ILE A 236 -6.87 9.12 7.95
N ILE A 237 -6.35 10.26 7.45
CA ILE A 237 -5.80 11.36 8.28
C ILE A 237 -6.55 12.69 8.14
N GLY A 238 -7.65 12.73 7.38
CA GLY A 238 -8.44 13.94 7.15
C GLY A 238 -7.80 14.97 6.20
N LYS A 239 -6.62 14.67 5.66
CA LYS A 239 -5.80 15.57 4.83
C LYS A 239 -5.18 14.78 3.69
N TYR A 240 -4.67 15.48 2.67
CA TYR A 240 -3.85 14.89 1.62
C TYR A 240 -2.61 15.73 1.33
N PRO A 241 -1.50 15.10 0.88
CA PRO A 241 -0.22 15.78 0.77
C PRO A 241 -0.15 16.77 -0.39
N THR A 242 0.75 17.74 -0.26
CA THR A 242 1.16 18.66 -1.31
C THR A 242 2.48 18.22 -1.97
N TYR A 243 3.15 17.23 -1.41
CA TYR A 243 4.39 16.67 -1.93
C TYR A 243 4.12 15.32 -2.59
N MET A 244 4.82 15.07 -3.68
CA MET A 244 4.78 13.77 -4.35
C MET A 244 6.12 13.43 -4.97
N ARG A 245 6.36 12.14 -5.21
CA ARG A 245 7.44 11.64 -6.05
C ARG A 245 6.85 10.82 -7.18
N PRO A 246 7.23 11.08 -8.46
CA PRO A 246 6.79 10.25 -9.57
C PRO A 246 7.38 8.84 -9.48
N PRO A 247 6.58 7.79 -9.66
CA PRO A 247 7.11 6.44 -9.83
C PRO A 247 8.15 6.39 -10.94
N TYR A 248 9.23 5.59 -10.72
CA TYR A 248 10.34 5.45 -11.66
C TYR A 248 11.10 6.76 -11.95
N SER A 249 10.91 7.80 -11.14
CA SER A 249 11.34 9.17 -11.44
C SER A 249 10.85 9.67 -12.81
N ALA A 250 9.72 9.13 -13.31
CA ALA A 250 9.23 9.36 -14.68
C ALA A 250 8.09 10.38 -14.69
N CYS A 251 8.41 11.64 -14.98
CA CYS A 251 7.53 12.75 -15.31
C CYS A 251 8.33 13.83 -16.06
N ASP A 252 9.03 13.41 -17.13
CA ASP A 252 9.90 14.31 -17.90
C ASP A 252 9.13 15.06 -18.97
N SER A 253 7.97 14.55 -19.41
CA SER A 253 7.15 15.21 -20.41
C SER A 253 6.51 16.49 -19.88
N ALA A 254 6.46 17.52 -20.72
CA ALA A 254 5.81 18.79 -20.37
C ALA A 254 4.34 18.60 -19.96
N ALA A 255 3.66 17.62 -20.55
CA ALA A 255 2.28 17.27 -20.20
C ALA A 255 2.17 16.71 -18.78
N CYS A 256 3.06 15.80 -18.38
CA CYS A 256 3.09 15.28 -17.00
C CYS A 256 3.38 16.39 -15.99
N GLN A 257 4.39 17.20 -16.25
CA GLN A 257 4.78 18.32 -15.37
C GLN A 257 3.63 19.34 -15.22
N ALA A 258 2.92 19.63 -16.31
CA ALA A 258 1.76 20.53 -16.28
C ALA A 258 0.59 19.94 -15.47
N ASP A 259 0.32 18.66 -15.59
CA ASP A 259 -0.72 17.98 -14.81
C ASP A 259 -0.40 18.01 -13.31
N LEU A 260 0.83 17.70 -12.91
CA LEU A 260 1.25 17.76 -11.50
C LEU A 260 1.23 19.18 -10.95
N LYS A 261 1.59 20.18 -11.78
CA LYS A 261 1.44 21.59 -11.42
C LYS A 261 -0.01 21.98 -11.19
N ALA A 262 -0.91 21.58 -12.10
CA ALA A 262 -2.34 21.86 -11.99
C ALA A 262 -2.97 21.19 -10.76
N LEU A 263 -2.47 19.99 -10.42
CA LEU A 263 -2.84 19.26 -9.20
C LEU A 263 -2.20 19.83 -7.92
N GLY A 264 -1.32 20.84 -8.06
CA GLY A 264 -0.74 21.57 -6.92
C GLY A 264 0.25 20.74 -6.12
N TYR A 265 1.12 19.99 -6.78
CA TYR A 265 2.14 19.17 -6.13
C TYR A 265 3.55 19.76 -6.26
N VAL A 266 4.25 19.80 -5.14
CA VAL A 266 5.71 19.88 -5.12
C VAL A 266 6.25 18.53 -5.56
N VAL A 267 6.87 18.49 -6.72
CA VAL A 267 7.53 17.28 -7.22
C VAL A 267 8.86 17.12 -6.50
N THR A 268 9.14 15.93 -6.01
CA THR A 268 10.35 15.61 -5.23
C THR A 268 11.12 14.49 -5.93
N SER A 269 12.36 14.76 -6.30
CA SER A 269 13.32 13.77 -6.79
C SER A 269 14.30 13.42 -5.64
N PHE A 270 15.56 13.14 -5.96
CA PHE A 270 16.65 12.88 -5.00
C PHE A 270 17.99 13.16 -5.66
N ASP A 271 19.01 13.36 -4.86
CA ASP A 271 20.42 13.50 -5.27
C ASP A 271 21.29 12.37 -4.71
N LEU A 272 20.72 11.51 -3.83
CA LEU A 272 21.39 10.34 -3.29
C LEU A 272 20.54 9.11 -3.47
N ASP A 273 20.93 8.24 -4.43
CA ASP A 273 20.32 6.94 -4.66
C ASP A 273 21.05 5.85 -3.88
N THR A 274 20.35 5.17 -2.98
CA THR A 274 20.91 4.01 -2.27
C THR A 274 21.02 2.78 -3.14
N ASP A 275 20.28 2.70 -4.23
CA ASP A 275 20.13 1.51 -5.10
C ASP A 275 19.66 0.26 -4.33
N ASP A 276 18.97 0.45 -3.19
CA ASP A 276 18.54 -0.62 -2.29
C ASP A 276 17.64 -1.64 -2.99
N TYR A 277 16.82 -1.20 -3.95
CA TYR A 277 15.92 -2.02 -4.76
C TYR A 277 16.65 -3.04 -5.67
N ASN A 278 17.96 -2.91 -5.88
CA ASN A 278 18.82 -3.86 -6.57
C ASN A 278 19.68 -4.69 -5.59
N GLN A 279 19.75 -4.33 -4.31
CA GLN A 279 20.66 -4.87 -3.32
C GLN A 279 19.94 -5.74 -2.28
N LEU A 280 19.08 -6.66 -2.73
CA LEU A 280 18.10 -7.39 -1.93
C LEU A 280 18.64 -8.65 -1.23
N THR A 281 19.94 -8.88 -1.21
CA THR A 281 20.55 -10.02 -0.50
C THR A 281 21.56 -9.53 0.53
N LYS A 282 21.84 -10.38 1.53
CA LYS A 282 22.80 -10.06 2.60
C LYS A 282 24.19 -9.72 2.08
N GLU A 283 24.58 -10.32 0.97
CA GLU A 283 25.88 -10.08 0.31
C GLU A 283 25.90 -8.75 -0.43
N LYS A 284 24.74 -8.26 -0.89
CA LYS A 284 24.64 -7.07 -1.72
C LYS A 284 24.30 -5.80 -0.94
N ILE A 285 23.65 -5.91 0.21
CA ILE A 285 23.19 -4.72 0.97
C ILE A 285 24.34 -3.77 1.34
N GLN A 286 25.58 -4.27 1.40
CA GLN A 286 26.74 -3.43 1.62
C GLN A 286 26.94 -2.39 0.51
N VAL A 287 26.54 -2.70 -0.74
CA VAL A 287 26.60 -1.72 -1.85
C VAL A 287 25.67 -0.53 -1.58
N ALA A 288 24.44 -0.80 -1.10
CA ALA A 288 23.53 0.29 -0.73
C ALA A 288 24.06 1.16 0.42
N LYS A 289 24.71 0.54 1.41
CA LYS A 289 25.39 1.28 2.48
C LYS A 289 26.54 2.13 1.96
N ASP A 290 27.34 1.59 1.06
CA ASP A 290 28.47 2.29 0.45
C ASP A 290 27.98 3.44 -0.44
N ASN A 291 26.89 3.27 -1.19
CA ASN A 291 26.28 4.34 -1.96
C ASN A 291 25.83 5.49 -1.05
N PHE A 292 25.12 5.16 0.04
CA PHE A 292 24.67 6.17 1.00
C PHE A 292 25.86 6.90 1.64
N LYS A 293 26.86 6.14 2.13
CA LYS A 293 28.09 6.68 2.72
C LYS A 293 28.79 7.63 1.77
N ASN A 294 29.03 7.19 0.54
CA ASN A 294 29.75 7.97 -0.47
C ASN A 294 28.96 9.24 -0.85
N GLY A 295 27.65 9.17 -0.91
CA GLY A 295 26.77 10.31 -1.14
C GLY A 295 26.92 11.37 -0.03
N ILE A 296 26.87 10.95 1.24
CA ILE A 296 27.07 11.86 2.37
C ILE A 296 28.48 12.45 2.36
N ASP A 297 29.52 11.63 2.18
CA ASP A 297 30.91 12.08 2.20
C ASP A 297 31.23 13.06 1.05
N SER A 298 30.62 12.86 -0.13
CA SER A 298 30.84 13.75 -1.29
C SER A 298 30.18 15.13 -1.14
N ALA A 299 29.20 15.28 -0.24
CA ALA A 299 28.56 16.57 0.01
C ALA A 299 29.45 17.56 0.82
N GLY A 300 30.50 17.06 1.46
CA GLY A 300 31.35 17.86 2.32
C GLY A 300 30.76 18.14 3.70
N ALA A 301 31.51 18.94 4.51
CA ALA A 301 31.14 19.10 5.92
C ALA A 301 29.85 19.89 6.16
N ASP A 302 29.49 20.79 5.27
CA ASP A 302 28.33 21.68 5.36
C ASP A 302 27.28 21.39 4.27
N GLY A 303 27.40 20.22 3.63
CA GLY A 303 26.48 19.81 2.59
C GLY A 303 25.13 19.31 3.13
N ASP A 304 24.32 18.85 2.22
CA ASP A 304 23.01 18.25 2.47
C ASP A 304 22.76 17.12 1.47
N ARG A 305 21.72 16.32 1.70
CA ARG A 305 21.27 15.28 0.77
C ARG A 305 19.77 15.02 0.89
N LEU A 306 19.19 14.61 -0.23
CA LEU A 306 17.86 14.06 -0.32
C LEU A 306 17.97 12.62 -0.87
N SER A 307 17.83 11.63 0.01
CA SER A 307 18.07 10.23 -0.35
C SER A 307 16.77 9.48 -0.67
N ILE A 308 16.90 8.43 -1.49
CA ILE A 308 15.83 7.46 -1.78
C ILE A 308 16.20 6.09 -1.24
N ALA A 309 15.20 5.42 -0.66
CA ALA A 309 15.20 4.02 -0.27
C ALA A 309 13.75 3.48 -0.34
N HIS A 310 13.54 2.19 -0.05
CA HIS A 310 12.21 1.57 -0.16
C HIS A 310 11.93 0.70 1.07
N ASP A 311 10.95 1.10 1.89
CA ASP A 311 10.60 0.41 3.14
C ASP A 311 9.86 -0.93 2.93
N ILE A 312 9.54 -1.24 1.69
CA ILE A 312 8.98 -2.54 1.30
C ILE A 312 10.02 -3.67 1.28
N HIS A 313 11.32 -3.35 1.34
CA HIS A 313 12.40 -4.33 1.32
C HIS A 313 12.92 -4.62 2.72
N GLU A 314 13.00 -5.91 3.05
CA GLU A 314 13.43 -6.38 4.38
C GLU A 314 14.80 -5.83 4.77
N LEU A 315 15.81 -5.95 3.91
CA LEU A 315 17.16 -5.52 4.22
C LEU A 315 17.31 -4.00 4.30
N THR A 316 16.52 -3.25 3.54
CA THR A 316 16.43 -1.80 3.70
C THR A 316 15.89 -1.44 5.06
N ALA A 317 14.76 -2.03 5.43
CA ALA A 317 14.12 -1.76 6.70
C ALA A 317 14.94 -2.22 7.91
N LEU A 318 15.51 -3.43 7.88
CA LEU A 318 16.15 -4.06 9.03
C LEU A 318 17.64 -3.80 9.15
N ASN A 319 18.31 -3.40 8.06
CA ASN A 319 19.76 -3.29 8.04
C ASN A 319 20.26 -1.93 7.51
N LEU A 320 19.78 -1.49 6.34
CA LEU A 320 20.22 -0.23 5.74
C LEU A 320 19.75 0.98 6.55
N THR A 321 18.54 0.98 7.07
CA THR A 321 17.97 2.10 7.84
C THR A 321 18.80 2.44 9.08
N ASP A 322 19.21 1.44 9.87
CA ASP A 322 20.09 1.66 11.03
C ASP A 322 21.42 2.26 10.60
N TYR A 323 22.02 1.68 9.55
CA TYR A 323 23.28 2.17 9.02
C TYR A 323 23.20 3.64 8.56
N MET A 324 22.14 4.00 7.83
CA MET A 324 21.94 5.37 7.36
C MET A 324 21.85 6.35 8.52
N LEU A 325 21.02 6.02 9.52
CA LEU A 325 20.84 6.88 10.71
C LEU A 325 22.16 7.02 11.50
N ASP A 326 22.84 5.91 11.80
CA ASP A 326 24.09 5.94 12.54
C ASP A 326 25.15 6.72 11.80
N TYR A 327 25.24 6.56 10.47
CA TYR A 327 26.23 7.26 9.66
C TYR A 327 25.98 8.77 9.65
N VAL A 328 24.73 9.21 9.45
CA VAL A 328 24.34 10.63 9.47
C VAL A 328 24.73 11.29 10.78
N TYR A 329 24.37 10.67 11.91
CA TYR A 329 24.71 11.24 13.23
C TYR A 329 26.21 11.20 13.53
N SER A 330 26.96 10.21 13.03
CA SER A 330 28.42 10.15 13.18
C SER A 330 29.13 11.33 12.47
N LYS A 331 28.50 11.91 11.45
CA LYS A 331 28.99 13.09 10.73
C LYS A 331 28.54 14.42 11.36
N GLY A 332 27.76 14.38 12.43
CA GLY A 332 27.15 15.56 13.04
C GLY A 332 26.03 16.18 12.19
N TRP A 333 25.46 15.39 11.28
CA TRP A 333 24.29 15.77 10.50
C TRP A 333 23.00 15.33 11.19
N THR A 334 21.85 15.80 10.69
CA THR A 334 20.54 15.48 11.23
C THR A 334 19.64 14.89 10.15
N ALA A 335 18.96 13.78 10.46
CA ALA A 335 17.92 13.23 9.61
C ALA A 335 16.61 14.02 9.83
N VAL A 336 16.06 14.55 8.75
CA VAL A 336 14.87 15.42 8.75
C VAL A 336 13.87 14.99 7.66
N THR A 337 12.66 15.56 7.67
CA THR A 337 11.72 15.39 6.55
C THR A 337 12.12 16.24 5.35
N VAL A 338 11.56 15.95 4.17
CA VAL A 338 11.76 16.78 2.97
C VAL A 338 11.30 18.22 3.22
N GLY A 339 10.14 18.41 3.84
CA GLY A 339 9.66 19.76 4.15
C GLY A 339 10.60 20.52 5.07
N GLU A 340 11.11 19.88 6.14
CA GLU A 340 12.09 20.50 7.04
C GLU A 340 13.42 20.82 6.33
N CYS A 341 13.89 19.94 5.48
CA CYS A 341 15.12 20.18 4.73
C CYS A 341 14.97 21.32 3.70
N MET A 342 13.77 21.54 3.21
CA MET A 342 13.45 22.65 2.32
C MET A 342 13.08 23.95 3.04
N ASN A 343 13.15 23.99 4.38
CA ASN A 343 12.66 25.09 5.21
C ASN A 343 11.18 25.43 4.95
N ASP A 344 10.36 24.44 4.54
CA ASP A 344 8.95 24.62 4.28
C ASP A 344 8.13 24.29 5.53
N PRO A 345 7.33 25.22 6.07
CA PRO A 345 6.55 24.98 7.27
C PRO A 345 5.55 23.82 7.11
N LEU A 346 5.33 23.06 8.18
CA LEU A 346 4.38 21.94 8.23
C LEU A 346 2.98 22.29 7.67
N ALA A 347 2.54 23.54 7.85
CA ALA A 347 1.26 24.01 7.33
C ALA A 347 1.15 23.91 5.79
N ASN A 348 2.25 23.81 5.07
CA ASN A 348 2.29 23.71 3.62
C ASN A 348 2.34 22.26 3.11
N TRP A 349 2.60 21.27 3.99
CA TRP A 349 2.80 19.88 3.57
C TRP A 349 1.51 19.16 3.20
N TYR A 350 0.37 19.67 3.69
CA TYR A 350 -0.93 19.04 3.49
C TYR A 350 -2.00 20.07 3.13
N ARG A 351 -2.97 19.62 2.37
CA ARG A 351 -4.24 20.32 2.22
C ARG A 351 -5.24 19.77 3.21
N ASP A 352 -5.86 20.67 3.98
CA ASP A 352 -7.03 20.32 4.76
C ASP A 352 -8.17 20.01 3.79
N SER A 353 -8.62 18.81 3.85
CA SER A 353 -9.87 18.42 3.24
C SER A 353 -10.80 18.13 4.40
N THR A 354 -11.90 18.86 4.49
CA THR A 354 -12.99 18.34 5.30
C THR A 354 -13.23 16.93 4.78
N PRO A 355 -13.09 15.87 5.61
CA PRO A 355 -13.54 14.57 5.17
C PRO A 355 -14.92 14.85 4.60
N ALA A 356 -15.17 14.46 3.35
CA ALA A 356 -16.55 14.39 2.94
C ALA A 356 -17.17 13.61 4.08
N VAL A 357 -17.94 14.32 4.90
CA VAL A 357 -18.75 13.68 5.91
C VAL A 357 -19.32 12.54 5.12
N ARG A 358 -18.86 11.32 5.41
CA ARG A 358 -19.56 10.12 4.94
C ARG A 358 -20.98 10.56 5.16
N PRO A 359 -21.84 10.72 4.10
CA PRO A 359 -23.17 11.16 4.35
C PRO A 359 -23.61 10.18 5.43
N SER A 360 -23.66 10.69 6.67
CA SER A 360 -24.47 10.05 7.67
C SER A 360 -25.74 9.95 6.89
N ALA A 361 -26.11 8.75 6.51
CA ALA A 361 -27.27 8.52 5.68
C ALA A 361 -28.36 9.36 6.34
N THR A 362 -28.45 10.60 5.88
CA THR A 362 -29.65 11.38 6.06
C THR A 362 -30.64 10.49 5.35
N PRO A 363 -31.70 10.04 6.02
CA PRO A 363 -32.71 9.25 5.34
C PRO A 363 -33.25 10.12 4.22
N SER A 364 -32.57 10.09 3.06
CA SER A 364 -33.08 10.61 1.82
C SER A 364 -34.11 9.59 1.39
N SER A 365 -35.35 10.00 1.47
CA SER A 365 -36.55 9.43 0.87
C SER A 365 -36.38 7.95 0.47
N SER A 366 -36.87 7.08 1.35
CA SER A 366 -37.09 5.66 1.20
C SER A 366 -37.25 5.19 -0.25
N VAL A 367 -36.14 4.76 -0.85
CA VAL A 367 -36.25 3.58 -1.70
C VAL A 367 -36.57 2.45 -0.72
N PRO A 368 -37.70 1.73 -0.83
CA PRO A 368 -37.98 0.64 0.08
C PRO A 368 -36.81 -0.31 0.08
N VAL A 369 -36.18 -0.54 1.25
CA VAL A 369 -35.23 -1.63 1.43
C VAL A 369 -35.98 -2.88 0.99
N PRO A 370 -35.51 -3.63 -0.01
CA PRO A 370 -36.21 -4.83 -0.45
C PRO A 370 -36.37 -5.74 0.77
N THR A 371 -37.60 -6.06 1.11
CA THR A 371 -37.85 -7.04 2.16
C THR A 371 -37.33 -8.38 1.67
N PRO A 372 -36.40 -9.02 2.41
CA PRO A 372 -35.90 -10.32 2.02
C PRO A 372 -37.06 -11.30 1.79
N THR A 373 -37.18 -11.85 0.57
CA THR A 373 -38.22 -12.76 0.18
C THR A 373 -37.61 -14.10 -0.19
N GLY A 374 -37.98 -15.13 0.51
CA GLY A 374 -37.51 -16.50 0.30
C GLY A 374 -37.77 -17.37 1.52
N PRO A 375 -37.72 -18.72 1.38
CA PRO A 375 -37.79 -19.60 2.52
C PRO A 375 -36.56 -19.38 3.43
N THR A 376 -36.76 -19.45 4.74
CA THR A 376 -35.64 -19.40 5.71
C THR A 376 -34.63 -20.51 5.40
N SER A 377 -33.37 -20.18 5.45
CA SER A 377 -32.29 -21.15 5.27
C SER A 377 -32.38 -22.28 6.29
N THR A 378 -32.10 -23.49 5.84
CA THR A 378 -32.08 -24.70 6.69
C THR A 378 -30.65 -25.24 6.86
N ASP A 379 -29.73 -24.80 6.00
CA ASP A 379 -28.35 -25.30 5.94
C ASP A 379 -27.31 -24.18 6.10
N GLY A 380 -27.75 -22.95 6.43
CA GLY A 380 -26.91 -21.78 6.56
C GLY A 380 -26.47 -21.11 5.25
N GLN A 381 -26.95 -21.63 4.10
CA GLN A 381 -26.68 -21.01 2.81
C GLN A 381 -27.82 -20.05 2.43
N CYS A 382 -27.47 -18.98 1.70
CA CYS A 382 -28.42 -17.94 1.30
C CYS A 382 -28.11 -17.41 -0.10
N GLY A 383 -29.06 -16.71 -0.69
CA GLY A 383 -28.86 -16.05 -1.98
C GLY A 383 -29.45 -16.85 -3.16
N SER A 384 -29.37 -16.22 -4.35
CA SER A 384 -29.95 -16.78 -5.60
C SER A 384 -29.09 -17.87 -6.27
N SER A 385 -27.88 -18.13 -5.73
CA SER A 385 -27.00 -19.18 -6.27
C SER A 385 -27.62 -20.56 -6.17
N THR A 386 -27.11 -21.53 -6.95
CA THR A 386 -27.54 -22.94 -6.89
C THR A 386 -27.39 -23.53 -5.48
N ALA A 387 -26.35 -23.08 -4.74
CA ALA A 387 -26.13 -23.48 -3.36
C ALA A 387 -27.10 -22.78 -2.39
N GLY A 388 -27.38 -21.49 -2.58
CA GLY A 388 -28.27 -20.68 -1.73
C GLY A 388 -29.75 -20.92 -1.99
N LYS A 389 -30.13 -21.56 -3.10
CA LYS A 389 -31.51 -22.00 -3.45
C LYS A 389 -32.61 -20.95 -3.30
N GLY A 390 -32.28 -19.66 -3.36
CA GLY A 390 -33.20 -18.56 -3.08
C GLY A 390 -33.57 -18.41 -1.60
N GLN A 391 -32.83 -19.03 -0.69
CA GLN A 391 -33.09 -19.00 0.75
C GLN A 391 -32.65 -17.66 1.36
N THR A 392 -33.39 -17.25 2.41
CA THR A 392 -33.05 -16.05 3.21
C THR A 392 -32.48 -16.43 4.57
N CYS A 393 -31.63 -15.57 5.12
CA CYS A 393 -31.12 -15.71 6.47
C CYS A 393 -32.10 -15.23 7.55
N ILE A 394 -33.22 -14.61 7.16
CA ILE A 394 -34.22 -14.14 8.13
C ILE A 394 -34.81 -15.32 8.90
N GLY A 395 -34.63 -15.27 10.23
CA GLY A 395 -35.09 -16.34 11.13
C GLY A 395 -34.18 -17.57 11.14
N PHE A 396 -33.05 -17.57 10.45
CA PHE A 396 -32.10 -18.68 10.54
C PHE A 396 -31.34 -18.65 11.88
N VAL A 397 -31.32 -19.81 12.55
CA VAL A 397 -30.59 -20.00 13.82
C VAL A 397 -29.44 -20.97 13.54
N GLY A 398 -28.24 -20.41 13.46
CA GLY A 398 -27.00 -21.18 13.33
C GLY A 398 -26.42 -21.59 14.70
N PRO A 399 -25.27 -22.28 14.72
CA PRO A 399 -24.61 -22.72 15.95
C PRO A 399 -24.34 -21.57 16.94
N ASP A 400 -24.17 -20.34 16.43
CA ASP A 400 -23.85 -19.15 17.22
C ASP A 400 -25.08 -18.26 17.53
N GLY A 401 -26.30 -18.77 17.28
CA GLY A 401 -27.56 -18.06 17.46
C GLY A 401 -28.17 -17.50 16.19
N ILE A 402 -29.08 -16.51 16.33
CA ILE A 402 -29.79 -15.91 15.17
C ILE A 402 -28.79 -15.23 14.25
N SER A 403 -28.77 -15.64 12.98
CA SER A 403 -27.80 -15.23 11.95
C SER A 403 -28.55 -14.66 10.73
N GLU A 404 -28.92 -13.38 10.78
CA GLU A 404 -29.86 -12.76 9.83
C GLU A 404 -29.21 -12.11 8.60
N CYS A 405 -27.89 -12.03 8.51
CA CYS A 405 -27.20 -11.42 7.38
C CYS A 405 -26.75 -12.46 6.37
N CYS A 406 -26.94 -12.19 5.06
CA CYS A 406 -26.45 -13.02 3.98
C CYS A 406 -25.18 -12.43 3.38
N SER A 407 -24.04 -13.07 3.59
CA SER A 407 -22.74 -12.60 3.06
C SER A 407 -22.66 -12.66 1.54
N SER A 408 -21.71 -11.98 0.94
CA SER A 408 -21.38 -12.08 -0.50
C SER A 408 -20.99 -13.50 -0.92
N ALA A 409 -20.53 -14.32 0.01
CA ALA A 409 -20.21 -15.74 -0.21
C ALA A 409 -21.43 -16.66 -0.13
N GLY A 410 -22.63 -16.13 0.14
CA GLY A 410 -23.87 -16.90 0.20
C GLY A 410 -24.07 -17.68 1.50
N TRP A 411 -23.57 -17.17 2.63
CA TRP A 411 -23.71 -17.78 3.94
C TRP A 411 -24.40 -16.86 4.94
N CYS A 412 -25.25 -17.43 5.76
CA CYS A 412 -25.91 -16.75 6.85
C CYS A 412 -24.97 -16.58 8.05
N GLY A 413 -24.94 -15.36 8.61
CA GLY A 413 -24.14 -15.06 9.78
C GLY A 413 -24.52 -13.72 10.39
N ARG A 414 -23.80 -13.34 11.45
CA ARG A 414 -23.99 -12.07 12.19
C ARG A 414 -22.72 -11.26 12.38
N SER A 415 -21.58 -11.77 11.91
CA SER A 415 -20.33 -11.05 11.95
C SER A 415 -20.29 -9.89 10.95
N THR A 416 -19.32 -9.01 11.06
CA THR A 416 -19.07 -7.93 10.09
C THR A 416 -18.88 -8.46 8.67
N ASP A 417 -18.33 -9.66 8.51
CA ASP A 417 -18.13 -10.30 7.21
C ASP A 417 -19.45 -10.74 6.56
N HIS A 418 -20.50 -10.96 7.36
CA HIS A 418 -21.84 -11.32 6.89
C HIS A 418 -22.75 -10.10 6.74
N CYS A 419 -22.65 -9.13 7.66
CA CYS A 419 -23.57 -8.00 7.76
C CYS A 419 -22.99 -6.69 7.17
N GLY A 420 -21.68 -6.65 6.90
CA GLY A 420 -20.96 -5.50 6.39
C GLY A 420 -20.95 -5.40 4.87
N THR A 421 -19.85 -4.87 4.32
CA THR A 421 -19.69 -4.67 2.88
C THR A 421 -19.87 -5.97 2.10
N GLY A 422 -20.79 -5.98 1.12
CA GLY A 422 -21.11 -7.16 0.32
C GLY A 422 -22.25 -8.03 0.88
N CYS A 423 -22.86 -7.65 2.00
CA CYS A 423 -24.10 -8.27 2.46
C CYS A 423 -25.20 -8.11 1.41
N ASN A 424 -25.96 -9.18 1.16
CA ASN A 424 -27.02 -9.19 0.18
C ASN A 424 -28.38 -8.85 0.80
N PRO A 425 -28.94 -7.64 0.57
CA PRO A 425 -30.15 -7.17 1.23
C PRO A 425 -31.43 -7.87 0.75
N TYR A 426 -31.37 -8.62 -0.34
CA TYR A 426 -32.50 -9.42 -0.81
C TYR A 426 -32.67 -10.74 -0.06
N TYR A 427 -31.63 -11.16 0.71
CA TYR A 427 -31.61 -12.45 1.39
C TYR A 427 -31.18 -12.35 2.86
N GLY A 428 -30.94 -11.14 3.39
CA GLY A 428 -30.57 -10.94 4.77
C GLY A 428 -30.70 -9.49 5.24
N ASN A 429 -30.73 -9.27 6.54
CA ASN A 429 -30.79 -7.95 7.19
C ASN A 429 -29.39 -7.32 7.22
N CYS A 430 -29.04 -6.61 6.15
CA CYS A 430 -27.77 -5.91 6.06
C CYS A 430 -27.77 -4.61 6.86
N GLY A 431 -26.68 -4.31 7.60
CA GLY A 431 -26.52 -3.07 8.36
C GLY A 431 -27.18 -3.07 9.76
N SER A 432 -27.80 -4.16 10.15
CA SER A 432 -28.29 -4.34 11.53
C SER A 432 -27.16 -4.92 12.40
N SER A 433 -26.17 -4.12 12.75
CA SER A 433 -25.43 -4.37 13.97
C SER A 433 -26.38 -4.04 15.13
N SER A 434 -27.21 -5.00 15.51
CA SER A 434 -27.97 -4.91 16.74
C SER A 434 -26.98 -4.80 17.90
N SER A 435 -26.81 -3.59 18.40
CA SER A 435 -26.32 -3.36 19.73
C SER A 435 -27.36 -3.94 20.71
N SER A 436 -27.33 -5.24 20.93
CA SER A 436 -27.94 -5.84 22.08
C SER A 436 -26.89 -5.89 23.17
N SER A 437 -27.13 -5.04 24.16
CA SER A 437 -26.50 -5.00 25.46
C SER A 437 -26.23 -6.38 26.05
N SER A 438 -24.98 -6.51 26.52
CA SER A 438 -24.57 -7.27 27.69
C SER A 438 -25.12 -8.69 27.89
N SER A 439 -24.32 -9.68 27.49
CA SER A 439 -23.97 -10.69 28.43
C SER A 439 -22.45 -10.90 28.33
N ALA A 440 -21.76 -10.65 29.41
CA ALA A 440 -20.35 -10.83 29.59
C ALA A 440 -20.00 -12.26 29.17
N SER A 441 -19.24 -12.39 28.08
CA SER A 441 -18.51 -13.60 27.81
C SER A 441 -17.53 -13.81 28.99
N PRO A 442 -17.39 -15.00 29.54
CA PRO A 442 -16.55 -15.19 30.69
C PRO A 442 -15.13 -14.74 30.36
N THR A 443 -14.65 -13.76 31.10
CA THR A 443 -13.23 -13.43 31.17
C THR A 443 -12.49 -14.73 31.38
N PRO A 444 -11.49 -15.10 30.55
CA PRO A 444 -10.70 -16.29 30.81
C PRO A 444 -10.07 -16.15 32.18
N THR A 445 -10.37 -17.09 33.06
CA THR A 445 -9.78 -17.19 34.39
C THR A 445 -8.26 -17.19 34.24
N PRO A 446 -7.50 -16.31 34.89
CA PRO A 446 -6.06 -16.22 34.72
C PRO A 446 -5.36 -17.38 35.38
N SER A 447 -5.14 -18.48 34.65
CA SER A 447 -4.26 -19.56 35.09
C SER A 447 -2.98 -19.66 34.26
N ALA A 448 -2.86 -18.91 33.19
CA ALA A 448 -1.66 -18.87 32.32
C ALA A 448 -0.79 -17.67 32.67
N PRO A 449 0.54 -17.84 32.81
CA PRO A 449 1.44 -16.73 33.08
C PRO A 449 1.44 -15.73 31.90
N VAL A 450 1.38 -14.45 32.22
CA VAL A 450 1.46 -13.39 31.17
C VAL A 450 2.84 -13.44 30.51
N SER A 451 2.87 -13.34 29.20
CA SER A 451 4.11 -13.32 28.42
C SER A 451 5.06 -12.22 28.90
N LYS A 452 6.35 -12.54 28.97
CA LYS A 452 7.42 -11.58 29.30
C LYS A 452 8.31 -11.26 28.10
N ASP A 453 8.29 -12.10 27.09
CA ASP A 453 9.16 -12.06 25.90
C ASP A 453 8.39 -11.96 24.57
N GLY A 454 7.07 -11.72 24.66
CA GLY A 454 6.20 -11.64 23.48
C GLY A 454 5.87 -12.99 22.84
N LYS A 455 6.18 -14.12 23.53
CA LYS A 455 5.80 -15.45 23.07
C LYS A 455 4.56 -15.95 23.80
N CYS A 456 3.78 -16.79 23.16
CA CYS A 456 2.52 -17.30 23.70
C CYS A 456 2.24 -18.72 23.22
N GLY A 457 1.25 -19.36 23.84
CA GLY A 457 0.81 -20.67 23.42
C GLY A 457 1.48 -21.82 24.16
N SER A 458 0.98 -23.05 23.97
CA SER A 458 1.44 -24.27 24.65
C SER A 458 2.90 -24.58 24.37
N ALA A 459 3.40 -24.30 23.17
CA ALA A 459 4.80 -24.50 22.80
C ALA A 459 5.78 -23.55 23.52
N ASN A 460 5.26 -22.46 24.09
CA ASN A 460 6.04 -21.42 24.78
C ASN A 460 5.70 -21.37 26.29
N GLY A 461 5.61 -22.52 26.95
CA GLY A 461 5.37 -22.61 28.38
C GLY A 461 3.96 -22.20 28.83
N GLY A 462 2.99 -22.21 27.91
CA GLY A 462 1.59 -21.87 28.19
C GLY A 462 1.36 -20.39 28.49
N GLN A 463 2.26 -19.51 28.12
CA GLN A 463 2.13 -18.06 28.33
C GLN A 463 0.96 -17.46 27.55
N THR A 464 0.29 -16.46 28.14
CA THR A 464 -0.79 -15.70 27.51
C THR A 464 -0.36 -14.30 27.10
N CYS A 465 -0.93 -13.81 26.01
CA CYS A 465 -0.78 -12.41 25.59
C CYS A 465 -1.74 -11.46 26.33
N ALA A 466 -2.76 -11.99 27.01
CA ALA A 466 -3.68 -11.17 27.78
C ALA A 466 -2.92 -10.41 28.89
N GLY A 467 -2.87 -9.08 28.78
CA GLY A 467 -2.11 -8.21 29.68
C GLY A 467 -0.64 -8.02 29.32
N TYR A 468 -0.14 -8.60 28.23
CA TYR A 468 1.23 -8.36 27.75
C TYR A 468 1.34 -6.94 27.16
N LYS A 469 2.44 -6.28 27.55
CA LYS A 469 2.85 -5.01 26.92
C LYS A 469 4.18 -5.22 26.19
N ASN A 470 4.23 -4.81 24.95
CA ASN A 470 5.49 -4.85 24.20
C ASN A 470 6.53 -3.87 24.79
N PRO A 471 7.80 -3.91 24.37
CA PRO A 471 8.84 -3.00 24.86
C PRO A 471 8.53 -1.51 24.71
N PHE A 472 7.53 -1.15 23.90
CA PHE A 472 7.06 0.22 23.68
C PHE A 472 5.88 0.62 24.58
N GLY A 473 5.45 -0.28 25.49
CA GLY A 473 4.36 -0.04 26.40
C GLY A 473 2.95 -0.29 25.84
N ASN A 474 2.84 -0.70 24.58
CA ASN A 474 1.55 -0.99 23.94
C ASN A 474 1.02 -2.36 24.36
N GLN A 475 -0.27 -2.43 24.63
CA GLN A 475 -0.93 -3.72 24.88
C GLN A 475 -1.00 -4.54 23.59
N VAL A 476 -0.52 -5.77 23.64
CA VAL A 476 -0.47 -6.71 22.52
C VAL A 476 -1.11 -8.00 23.00
N GLU A 477 -2.41 -8.15 22.77
CA GLU A 477 -3.20 -9.14 23.50
C GLU A 477 -3.56 -10.40 22.70
N CYS A 478 -3.32 -10.42 21.38
CA CYS A 478 -3.65 -11.58 20.54
C CYS A 478 -2.48 -12.56 20.45
N CYS A 479 -2.73 -13.85 20.62
CA CYS A 479 -1.74 -14.91 20.43
C CYS A 479 -1.91 -15.53 19.04
N CYS A 480 -0.91 -15.39 18.18
CA CYS A 480 -0.93 -15.99 16.84
C CYS A 480 -0.61 -17.49 16.91
N LYS A 481 -1.50 -18.34 16.41
CA LYS A 481 -1.36 -19.81 16.42
C LYS A 481 -0.12 -20.31 15.69
N GLU A 482 0.20 -19.71 14.56
CA GLU A 482 1.30 -20.16 13.72
C GLU A 482 2.67 -19.75 14.29
N SER A 483 2.81 -18.48 14.68
CA SER A 483 4.09 -17.97 15.15
C SER A 483 4.34 -18.17 16.64
N GLY A 484 3.31 -18.45 17.43
CA GLY A 484 3.39 -18.51 18.89
C GLY A 484 3.81 -17.17 19.50
N ARG A 485 3.47 -16.04 18.89
CA ARG A 485 3.84 -14.70 19.34
C ARG A 485 2.62 -13.83 19.59
N CYS A 486 2.78 -12.91 20.52
CA CYS A 486 1.80 -11.86 20.77
C CYS A 486 1.84 -10.84 19.61
N SER A 487 0.67 -10.50 19.06
CA SER A 487 0.52 -9.60 17.93
C SER A 487 -0.72 -8.72 18.10
N THR A 488 -0.76 -7.62 17.32
CA THR A 488 -1.92 -6.74 17.16
C THR A 488 -2.45 -6.78 15.73
N ASP A 489 -1.85 -7.60 14.85
CA ASP A 489 -2.32 -7.68 13.48
C ASP A 489 -3.69 -8.37 13.37
N LEU A 490 -4.46 -7.97 12.37
CA LEU A 490 -5.83 -8.44 12.15
C LEU A 490 -5.92 -9.96 11.95
N TRP A 491 -4.89 -10.58 11.37
CA TRP A 491 -4.87 -12.02 11.19
C TRP A 491 -4.61 -12.77 12.49
N ALA A 492 -3.60 -12.31 13.26
CA ALA A 492 -3.27 -12.89 14.55
C ALA A 492 -4.37 -12.68 15.61
N CYS A 493 -5.15 -11.59 15.48
CA CYS A 493 -6.29 -11.30 16.35
C CYS A 493 -7.61 -11.88 15.85
N GLY A 494 -7.69 -12.26 14.57
CA GLY A 494 -8.82 -12.89 13.92
C GLY A 494 -8.68 -14.40 13.76
N ALA A 495 -8.74 -14.90 12.53
CA ALA A 495 -8.73 -16.32 12.20
C ALA A 495 -7.48 -17.08 12.68
N GLY A 496 -6.32 -16.41 12.74
CA GLY A 496 -5.06 -16.95 13.24
C GLY A 496 -4.88 -16.88 14.75
N CYS A 497 -5.87 -16.44 15.52
CA CYS A 497 -5.79 -16.26 16.96
C CYS A 497 -5.95 -17.57 17.75
N ASP A 498 -5.12 -17.76 18.78
CA ASP A 498 -5.30 -18.81 19.79
C ASP A 498 -6.07 -18.23 20.99
N ALA A 499 -7.38 -18.46 21.02
CA ALA A 499 -8.28 -17.95 22.06
C ALA A 499 -7.96 -18.45 23.46
N LYS A 500 -7.18 -19.52 23.60
CA LYS A 500 -6.72 -20.02 24.90
C LYS A 500 -5.61 -19.16 25.49
N TYR A 501 -4.82 -18.49 24.66
CA TYR A 501 -3.63 -17.75 25.05
C TYR A 501 -3.62 -16.28 24.63
N GLY A 502 -4.71 -15.77 24.06
CA GLY A 502 -4.85 -14.39 23.65
C GLY A 502 -6.29 -13.91 23.60
N ASN A 503 -6.49 -12.59 23.66
CA ASN A 503 -7.79 -11.97 23.49
C ASN A 503 -8.09 -11.83 21.99
N CYS A 504 -8.73 -12.85 21.43
CA CYS A 504 -9.18 -12.81 20.05
C CYS A 504 -10.39 -11.86 19.90
N ASN A 505 -10.54 -11.21 18.74
CA ASN A 505 -11.66 -10.30 18.41
C ASN A 505 -11.64 -8.95 19.15
N LYS A 506 -10.49 -8.43 19.53
CA LYS A 506 -10.38 -7.12 20.17
C LYS A 506 -10.12 -5.96 19.20
N TYR A 507 -9.94 -6.25 17.89
CA TYR A 507 -9.64 -5.25 16.86
C TYR A 507 -10.50 -5.45 15.61
#